data_aad9213fa0f32215e24e405a4fe48722
#
_entry.id   aad9213fa0f32215e24e405a4fe48722
#
_cell.length_a   1.000
_cell.length_b   1.000
_cell.length_c   1.000
_cell.angle_alpha   90.00
_cell.angle_beta   90.00
_cell.angle_gamma   90.00
#
_symmetry.space_group_name_H-M   'P 1'
#
loop_
_entity.id
_entity.type
_entity.pdbx_description
1 polymer ?
#
loop_
_entity_poly.entity_id
_entity_poly.type
_entity_poly.pdbx_seq_one_letter_code
_entity_poly.pdbx_strand_id
1 'polypeptide(L)'
;MEKEIVMYARRSFCASVVLARDVLERYNIPYRELSIDDDLAIAARVKAWTHHYSVPTLIIANRGEDLPYEDFLPRPTHRTIKGYDRGPMITEPNNRDLEDWLHKHGFLSKPYTR
;
A
#
# COMPACT_ATOMS: atom_id res chain seq x y z
N MET A 1 18.04 8.10 -4.08
CA MET A 1 17.53 7.86 -2.73
C MET A 1 16.74 6.57 -2.70
N GLU A 2 16.95 5.78 -1.67
CA GLU A 2 16.26 4.50 -1.57
C GLU A 2 14.78 4.68 -1.30
N LYS A 3 14.01 3.76 -1.81
CA LYS A 3 12.56 3.71 -1.60
C LYS A 3 12.21 2.56 -0.68
N GLU A 4 11.11 2.70 0.03
CA GLU A 4 10.60 1.63 0.88
C GLU A 4 9.09 1.58 0.82
N ILE A 5 8.54 0.42 1.20
CA ILE A 5 7.10 0.24 1.29
C ILE A 5 6.64 0.68 2.68
N VAL A 6 5.60 1.49 2.72
CA VAL A 6 4.92 1.85 3.96
C VAL A 6 3.46 1.43 3.82
N MET A 7 2.99 0.63 4.76
CA MET A 7 1.61 0.14 4.74
C MET A 7 0.80 0.82 5.83
N TYR A 8 -0.23 1.52 5.41
CA TYR A 8 -1.21 2.10 6.33
C TYR A 8 -2.23 1.03 6.66
N ALA A 9 -2.38 0.73 7.95
CA ALA A 9 -3.18 -0.38 8.43
C ALA A 9 -4.01 0.04 9.64
N ARG A 10 -4.63 -0.93 10.32
CA ARG A 10 -5.35 -0.70 11.57
C ARG A 10 -5.00 -1.82 12.56
N ARG A 11 -5.24 -1.57 13.86
CA ARG A 11 -4.91 -2.56 14.90
C ARG A 11 -5.90 -3.70 14.94
N SER A 12 -7.18 -3.40 14.76
CA SER A 12 -8.19 -4.46 14.77
C SER A 12 -7.99 -5.38 13.57
N PHE A 13 -8.45 -6.60 13.69
CA PHE A 13 -8.31 -7.59 12.63
C PHE A 13 -8.87 -7.07 11.31
N CYS A 14 -8.10 -7.27 10.25
CA CYS A 14 -8.51 -6.95 8.89
C CYS A 14 -7.90 -7.99 7.96
N ALA A 15 -8.73 -8.78 7.32
CA ALA A 15 -8.26 -9.84 6.44
C ALA A 15 -7.38 -9.31 5.32
N SER A 16 -7.73 -8.17 4.73
CA SER A 16 -6.95 -7.57 3.65
C SER A 16 -5.56 -7.15 4.09
N VAL A 17 -5.43 -6.64 5.32
CA VAL A 17 -4.13 -6.28 5.89
C VAL A 17 -3.28 -7.54 6.11
N VAL A 18 -3.89 -8.60 6.64
CA VAL A 18 -3.20 -9.87 6.88
C VAL A 18 -2.67 -10.43 5.55
N LEU A 19 -3.50 -10.42 4.51
CA LEU A 19 -3.09 -10.92 3.20
C LEU A 19 -1.93 -10.09 2.61
N ALA A 20 -1.96 -8.78 2.77
CA ALA A 20 -0.88 -7.91 2.28
C ALA A 20 0.42 -8.18 3.02
N ARG A 21 0.37 -8.32 4.36
CA ARG A 21 1.55 -8.70 5.14
C ARG A 21 2.13 -10.02 4.65
N ASP A 22 1.26 -11.00 4.41
CA ASP A 22 1.70 -12.32 3.96
C ASP A 22 2.45 -12.24 2.64
N VAL A 23 1.97 -11.46 1.69
CA VAL A 23 2.65 -11.29 0.41
C VAL A 23 4.03 -10.65 0.61
N LEU A 24 4.11 -9.56 1.38
CA LEU A 24 5.38 -8.87 1.60
C LEU A 24 6.39 -9.77 2.30
N GLU A 25 5.94 -10.54 3.30
CA GLU A 25 6.82 -11.41 4.06
C GLU A 25 7.24 -12.63 3.24
N ARG A 26 6.34 -13.16 2.42
CA ARG A 26 6.65 -14.30 1.55
C ARG A 26 7.80 -14.01 0.60
N TYR A 27 7.87 -12.78 0.09
CA TYR A 27 8.92 -12.37 -0.84
C TYR A 27 10.06 -11.63 -0.17
N ASN A 28 10.09 -11.62 1.17
CA ASN A 28 11.13 -10.95 1.96
C ASN A 28 11.29 -9.46 1.61
N ILE A 29 10.17 -8.80 1.36
CA ILE A 29 10.16 -7.37 1.07
C ILE A 29 10.00 -6.61 2.38
N PRO A 30 11.00 -5.82 2.80
CA PRO A 30 10.88 -5.04 4.03
C PRO A 30 9.83 -3.95 3.89
N TYR A 31 9.11 -3.68 4.98
CA TYR A 31 8.08 -2.66 4.99
C TYR A 31 7.89 -2.13 6.41
N ARG A 32 7.29 -0.94 6.51
CA ARG A 32 6.87 -0.37 7.80
C ARG A 32 5.36 -0.26 7.81
N GLU A 33 4.77 -0.35 9.00
CA GLU A 33 3.33 -0.16 9.17
C GLU A 33 3.07 1.09 9.99
N LEU A 34 2.05 1.84 9.56
CA LEU A 34 1.49 2.95 10.31
C LEU A 34 0.02 2.66 10.52
N SER A 35 -0.45 2.76 11.76
CA SER A 35 -1.85 2.46 12.07
C SER A 35 -2.68 3.74 12.10
N ILE A 36 -3.84 3.69 11.43
CA ILE A 36 -4.79 4.80 11.49
C ILE A 36 -5.36 5.00 12.89
N ASP A 37 -5.15 4.01 13.78
CA ASP A 37 -5.62 4.09 15.17
C ASP A 37 -4.63 4.82 16.09
N ASP A 38 -3.39 5.02 15.62
CA ASP A 38 -2.34 5.59 16.45
C ASP A 38 -2.33 7.12 16.46
N ASP A 39 -2.77 7.74 15.38
CA ASP A 39 -2.64 9.19 15.21
C ASP A 39 -3.71 9.68 14.24
N LEU A 40 -4.41 10.75 14.61
CA LEU A 40 -5.42 11.34 13.75
C LEU A 40 -4.84 11.81 12.42
N ALA A 41 -3.57 12.25 12.41
CA ALA A 41 -2.92 12.67 11.17
C ALA A 41 -2.74 11.49 10.21
N ILE A 42 -2.44 10.30 10.72
CA ILE A 42 -2.32 9.09 9.90
C ILE A 42 -3.68 8.73 9.30
N ALA A 43 -4.73 8.75 10.12
CA ALA A 43 -6.08 8.48 9.64
C ALA A 43 -6.51 9.50 8.59
N ALA A 44 -6.19 10.78 8.82
CA ALA A 44 -6.56 11.85 7.89
C ALA A 44 -5.90 11.67 6.51
N ARG A 45 -4.67 11.16 6.47
CA ARG A 45 -4.01 10.87 5.19
C ARG A 45 -4.79 9.84 4.39
N VAL A 46 -5.14 8.72 5.03
CA VAL A 46 -5.90 7.66 4.34
C VAL A 46 -7.25 8.19 3.87
N LYS A 47 -7.90 8.99 4.71
CA LYS A 47 -9.17 9.61 4.34
C LYS A 47 -9.04 10.52 3.13
N ALA A 48 -7.98 11.32 3.09
CA ALA A 48 -7.73 12.21 1.95
C ALA A 48 -7.45 11.44 0.67
N TRP A 49 -6.69 10.34 0.78
CA TRP A 49 -6.29 9.56 -0.39
C TRP A 49 -7.41 8.67 -0.94
N THR A 50 -8.28 8.14 -0.08
CA THR A 50 -9.25 7.11 -0.47
C THR A 50 -10.69 7.56 -0.31
N HIS A 51 -10.94 8.70 0.34
CA HIS A 51 -12.25 9.21 0.77
C HIS A 51 -12.93 8.32 1.81
N HIS A 52 -12.22 7.32 2.29
CA HIS A 52 -12.65 6.42 3.36
C HIS A 52 -11.45 6.13 4.25
N TYR A 53 -11.62 5.29 5.24
CA TYR A 53 -10.50 4.79 6.05
C TYR A 53 -10.08 3.42 5.51
N SER A 54 -9.84 3.37 4.20
CA SER A 54 -9.58 2.11 3.49
C SER A 54 -8.18 1.61 3.76
N VAL A 55 -8.07 0.48 4.41
CA VAL A 55 -6.80 -0.18 4.71
C VAL A 55 -6.82 -1.62 4.22
N PRO A 56 -5.68 -2.18 3.79
CA PRO A 56 -4.39 -1.51 3.73
C PRO A 56 -4.31 -0.54 2.55
N THR A 57 -3.64 0.57 2.76
CA THR A 57 -3.17 1.42 1.67
C THR A 57 -1.65 1.40 1.73
N LEU A 58 -1.03 0.91 0.67
CA LEU A 58 0.42 0.81 0.59
C LEU A 58 0.95 1.96 -0.26
N ILE A 59 2.05 2.54 0.18
CA ILE A 59 2.71 3.60 -0.57
C ILE A 59 4.19 3.25 -0.73
N ILE A 60 4.79 3.89 -1.74
CA ILE A 60 6.24 3.87 -1.92
C ILE A 60 6.75 5.22 -1.49
N ALA A 61 7.57 5.23 -0.45
CA ALA A 61 8.11 6.46 0.12
C ALA A 61 9.63 6.47 -0.02
N ASN A 62 10.22 7.65 0.04
CA ASN A 62 11.65 7.74 0.28
C ASN A 62 11.94 7.19 1.66
N ARG A 63 13.08 6.55 1.83
CA ARG A 63 13.44 5.90 3.08
C ARG A 63 13.33 6.87 4.25
N GLY A 64 12.60 6.46 5.28
CA GLY A 64 12.38 7.26 6.49
C GLY A 64 11.21 8.22 6.39
N GLU A 65 10.58 8.33 5.23
CA GLU A 65 9.43 9.21 5.05
C GLU A 65 8.13 8.42 5.04
N ASP A 66 7.02 9.10 5.30
CA ASP A 66 5.71 8.47 5.46
C ASP A 66 4.73 8.82 4.34
N LEU A 67 5.16 9.62 3.38
CA LEU A 67 4.32 10.06 2.27
C LEU A 67 4.84 9.48 0.96
N PRO A 68 3.98 9.37 -0.07
CA PRO A 68 4.44 8.91 -1.39
C PRO A 68 5.58 9.78 -1.91
N TYR A 69 6.57 9.13 -2.54
CA TYR A 69 7.77 9.84 -2.99
C TYR A 69 7.53 10.72 -4.22
N GLU A 70 6.40 10.54 -4.89
CA GLU A 70 6.03 11.34 -6.06
C GLU A 70 4.52 11.43 -6.14
N ASP A 71 4.01 12.24 -7.08
CA ASP A 71 2.58 12.38 -7.28
C ASP A 71 1.95 11.05 -7.67
N PHE A 72 0.72 10.86 -7.25
CA PHE A 72 -0.06 9.66 -7.56
C PHE A 72 -1.31 10.03 -8.35
N LEU A 73 -1.82 9.06 -9.11
CA LEU A 73 -3.01 9.28 -9.93
C LEU A 73 -4.24 9.52 -9.05
N PRO A 74 -5.22 10.29 -9.53
CA PRO A 74 -6.46 10.47 -8.80
C PRO A 74 -7.22 9.15 -8.70
N ARG A 75 -8.20 9.11 -7.78
CA ARG A 75 -9.07 7.94 -7.68
C ARG A 75 -9.78 7.72 -9.02
N PRO A 76 -9.93 6.45 -9.43
CA PRO A 76 -10.64 6.18 -10.70
C PRO A 76 -12.11 6.53 -10.56
N THR A 77 -12.72 6.96 -11.66
CA THR A 77 -14.14 7.33 -11.70
C THR A 77 -15.02 6.24 -12.30
N HIS A 78 -14.43 5.24 -12.93
CA HIS A 78 -15.14 4.22 -13.69
C HIS A 78 -14.96 2.81 -13.13
N ARG A 79 -14.28 2.69 -11.99
CA ARG A 79 -14.05 1.41 -11.31
C ARG A 79 -13.76 1.65 -9.84
N THR A 80 -13.70 0.56 -9.06
CA THR A 80 -13.29 0.64 -7.66
C THR A 80 -11.83 1.05 -7.53
N ILE A 81 -11.51 1.72 -6.42
CA ILE A 81 -10.13 2.03 -6.07
C ILE A 81 -9.33 0.78 -5.67
N LYS A 82 -10.03 -0.29 -5.25
CA LYS A 82 -9.36 -1.49 -4.76
C LYS A 82 -8.47 -2.11 -5.83
N GLY A 83 -7.18 -2.23 -5.51
CA GLY A 83 -6.20 -2.81 -6.42
C GLY A 83 -5.82 -1.94 -7.60
N TYR A 84 -6.31 -0.71 -7.67
CA TYR A 84 -5.97 0.21 -8.75
C TYR A 84 -4.58 0.80 -8.52
N ASP A 85 -3.69 0.65 -9.49
CA ASP A 85 -2.33 1.18 -9.41
C ASP A 85 -2.35 2.69 -9.66
N ARG A 86 -2.09 3.46 -8.60
CA ARG A 86 -2.06 4.92 -8.67
C ARG A 86 -0.62 5.43 -8.76
N GLY A 87 0.34 4.58 -9.16
CA GLY A 87 1.74 4.90 -9.14
C GLY A 87 2.34 4.50 -7.80
N PRO A 88 2.77 5.45 -6.96
CA PRO A 88 3.36 5.09 -5.67
C PRO A 88 2.33 4.76 -4.59
N MET A 89 1.13 4.32 -4.98
CA MET A 89 0.06 4.03 -4.03
C MET A 89 -0.87 2.95 -4.59
N ILE A 90 -1.31 2.05 -3.72
CA ILE A 90 -2.34 1.06 -4.03
C ILE A 90 -3.17 0.80 -2.77
N THR A 91 -4.49 0.65 -2.92
CA THR A 91 -5.41 0.49 -1.79
C THR A 91 -6.13 -0.84 -1.89
N GLU A 92 -6.18 -1.58 -0.79
CA GLU A 92 -6.90 -2.86 -0.66
C GLU A 92 -6.65 -3.80 -1.85
N PRO A 93 -5.38 -4.04 -2.23
CA PRO A 93 -5.10 -4.94 -3.34
C PRO A 93 -5.35 -6.39 -2.94
N ASN A 94 -5.80 -7.20 -3.89
CA ASN A 94 -5.73 -8.65 -3.70
C ASN A 94 -4.28 -9.08 -3.92
N ASN A 95 -3.99 -10.37 -3.71
CA ASN A 95 -2.61 -10.86 -3.81
C ASN A 95 -2.02 -10.60 -5.18
N ARG A 96 -2.79 -10.85 -6.22
CA ARG A 96 -2.32 -10.67 -7.60
C ARG A 96 -2.01 -9.20 -7.89
N ASP A 97 -2.93 -8.31 -7.52
CA ASP A 97 -2.73 -6.88 -7.75
C ASP A 97 -1.51 -6.37 -6.99
N LEU A 98 -1.30 -6.84 -5.76
CA LEU A 98 -0.15 -6.44 -4.96
C LEU A 98 1.15 -6.94 -5.58
N GLU A 99 1.18 -8.20 -6.01
CA GLU A 99 2.37 -8.76 -6.65
C GLU A 99 2.71 -7.99 -7.93
N ASP A 100 1.70 -7.70 -8.76
CA ASP A 100 1.91 -6.94 -9.99
C ASP A 100 2.46 -5.54 -9.70
N TRP A 101 1.91 -4.87 -8.71
CA TRP A 101 2.33 -3.54 -8.32
C TRP A 101 3.77 -3.55 -7.79
N LEU A 102 4.10 -4.53 -6.93
CA LEU A 102 5.45 -4.67 -6.38
C LEU A 102 6.45 -4.96 -7.50
N HIS A 103 6.09 -5.81 -8.45
CA HIS A 103 6.96 -6.12 -9.58
C HIS A 103 7.16 -4.89 -10.47
N LYS A 104 6.09 -4.20 -10.80
CA LYS A 104 6.16 -3.02 -11.66
C LYS A 104 7.07 -1.95 -11.07
N HIS A 105 7.04 -1.79 -9.75
CA HIS A 105 7.80 -0.73 -9.08
C HIS A 105 9.16 -1.20 -8.55
N GLY A 106 9.60 -2.39 -8.93
CA GLY A 106 10.96 -2.85 -8.67
C GLY A 106 11.20 -3.52 -7.33
N PHE A 107 10.14 -3.84 -6.58
CA PHE A 107 10.27 -4.50 -5.28
C PHE A 107 10.22 -6.02 -5.38
N LEU A 108 9.77 -6.55 -6.49
CA LEU A 108 9.68 -7.98 -6.74
C LEU A 108 10.33 -8.24 -8.08
N SER A 109 11.55 -8.80 -8.06
CA SER A 109 12.41 -8.83 -9.23
C SER A 109 12.30 -10.11 -10.06
N LYS A 110 11.70 -11.14 -9.50
CA LYS A 110 11.60 -12.44 -10.16
C LYS A 110 10.18 -12.68 -10.64
N PRO A 111 10.00 -13.53 -11.68
CA PRO A 111 8.66 -14.01 -11.98
C PRO A 111 8.09 -14.67 -10.73
N TYR A 112 6.91 -14.27 -10.36
CA TYR A 112 6.24 -14.78 -9.17
C TYR A 112 5.16 -15.77 -9.59
N THR A 113 4.95 -16.77 -8.76
CA THR A 113 3.97 -17.82 -9.03
C THR A 113 2.59 -17.35 -8.60
N ARG A 114 1.62 -17.58 -9.43
CA ARG A 114 0.24 -17.28 -9.13
C ARG A 114 -0.56 -18.56 -8.99
#